data_c8ced8433a47140c1bd4e0ce059a6420
#
_entry.id   c8ced8433a47140c1bd4e0ce059a6420
#
_cell.length_a   1.000
_cell.length_b   1.000
_cell.length_c   1.000
_cell.angle_alpha   90.00
_cell.angle_beta   90.00
_cell.angle_gamma   90.00
#
_symmetry.space_group_name_H-M   'P 1'
#
loop_
_entity.id
_entity.type
_entity.pdbx_description
1 polymer ?
#
loop_
_entity_poly.entity_id
_entity_poly.type
_entity_poly.pdbx_seq_one_letter_code
_entity_poly.pdbx_strand_id
1 'polypeptide(L)'
;MTTRRGDVLQWDHYSDHPRVLLTSADRPLAVGMFEEVAYGPSGNWDFENRCLHFSALLNPAAHRRGGTSAPWKKVLPSTAVAAPGAEIRGGWNGRMTGRHLHVSPGDLAAILHGDDGAHRSFRTQGFREDGEPAQADLTVSALLDLIARDVEAGSPAGPTFAEHLVSALVAHVLEPEAPPVRSGDARLVRLTEDIVAARLGERLLLRDIAAELGLSVPHLARSFRAATGISLHRFIVARRIERAKRLLRHTRLPLVEVALQSGFGDQSHLSRAIRQATGMTPTEYRRNG
;
A
#
# COMPACT_ATOMS: atom_id res chain seq x y z
N MET A 1 -11.56 -6.50 21.65
CA MET A 1 -11.13 -7.89 21.35
C MET A 1 -9.68 -7.79 20.94
N THR A 2 -8.74 -8.29 21.72
CA THR A 2 -7.29 -8.06 21.51
C THR A 2 -6.80 -8.87 20.29
N THR A 3 -6.01 -8.25 19.43
CA THR A 3 -5.39 -8.91 18.28
C THR A 3 -4.58 -10.13 18.71
N ARG A 4 -4.90 -11.31 18.17
CA ARG A 4 -4.16 -12.54 18.43
C ARG A 4 -3.22 -12.85 17.28
N ARG A 5 -2.15 -13.61 17.55
CA ARG A 5 -1.13 -13.98 16.56
C ARG A 5 -1.72 -14.63 15.31
N GLY A 6 -2.71 -15.52 15.45
CA GLY A 6 -3.39 -16.15 14.32
C GLY A 6 -4.26 -15.24 13.46
N ASP A 7 -4.67 -14.08 14.00
CA ASP A 7 -5.50 -13.11 13.28
C ASP A 7 -4.67 -12.18 12.39
N VAL A 8 -3.36 -12.09 12.64
CA VAL A 8 -2.50 -11.02 12.14
C VAL A 8 -1.34 -11.52 11.30
N LEU A 9 -0.75 -12.65 11.66
CA LEU A 9 0.48 -13.11 11.04
C LEU A 9 0.23 -14.30 10.13
N GLN A 10 0.44 -14.05 8.84
CA GLN A 10 0.50 -15.11 7.82
C GLN A 10 1.97 -15.38 7.49
N TRP A 11 2.73 -15.91 8.48
CA TRP A 11 4.13 -16.34 8.28
C TRP A 11 4.27 -17.41 7.20
N ASP A 12 3.19 -18.10 6.85
CA ASP A 12 3.13 -19.12 5.79
C ASP A 12 3.43 -18.54 4.39
N HIS A 13 3.38 -17.22 4.23
CA HIS A 13 3.71 -16.53 2.99
C HIS A 13 5.18 -16.12 2.86
N TYR A 14 6.01 -16.46 3.87
CA TYR A 14 7.44 -16.23 3.83
C TYR A 14 8.15 -17.51 3.42
N SER A 15 9.04 -17.42 2.44
CA SER A 15 9.85 -18.56 1.99
C SER A 15 10.85 -19.08 3.04
N ASP A 16 11.14 -18.25 4.05
CA ASP A 16 11.95 -18.58 5.22
C ASP A 16 11.29 -17.98 6.46
N HIS A 17 10.90 -18.83 7.41
CA HIS A 17 10.19 -18.41 8.62
C HIS A 17 11.11 -17.58 9.52
N PRO A 18 10.80 -16.31 9.77
CA PRO A 18 11.60 -15.48 10.65
C PRO A 18 11.54 -15.99 12.10
N ARG A 19 12.66 -15.87 12.80
CA ARG A 19 12.72 -16.21 14.22
C ARG A 19 12.23 -15.03 15.05
N VAL A 20 11.19 -15.23 15.83
CA VAL A 20 10.70 -14.24 16.79
C VAL A 20 11.72 -14.08 17.91
N LEU A 21 12.14 -12.85 18.16
CA LEU A 21 13.08 -12.46 19.22
C LEU A 21 12.33 -11.90 20.43
N LEU A 22 11.28 -11.13 20.20
CA LEU A 22 10.45 -10.49 21.19
C LEU A 22 9.01 -10.45 20.69
N THR A 23 8.03 -10.70 21.54
CA THR A 23 6.62 -10.65 21.16
C THR A 23 5.75 -10.19 22.34
N SER A 24 4.69 -9.46 22.03
CA SER A 24 3.62 -9.15 22.97
C SER A 24 2.56 -10.26 23.04
N ALA A 25 2.71 -11.38 22.30
CA ALA A 25 1.70 -12.45 22.28
C ALA A 25 1.48 -13.11 23.66
N ASP A 26 2.53 -13.20 24.48
CA ASP A 26 2.47 -13.78 25.83
C ASP A 26 1.91 -12.80 26.89
N ARG A 27 2.00 -11.50 26.59
CA ARG A 27 1.45 -10.40 27.37
C ARG A 27 0.80 -9.40 26.41
N PRO A 28 -0.45 -9.67 25.99
CA PRO A 28 -1.09 -8.88 24.96
C PRO A 28 -1.18 -7.40 25.33
N LEU A 29 -0.85 -6.56 24.36
CA LEU A 29 -1.17 -5.12 24.43
C LEU A 29 -2.70 -4.97 24.46
N ALA A 30 -3.18 -3.85 24.99
CA ALA A 30 -4.61 -3.56 24.96
C ALA A 30 -5.14 -3.47 23.53
N VAL A 31 -4.32 -2.94 22.61
CA VAL A 31 -4.59 -2.82 21.19
C VAL A 31 -3.32 -3.14 20.39
N GLY A 32 -3.49 -3.87 19.30
CA GLY A 32 -2.38 -4.28 18.43
C GLY A 32 -1.55 -5.44 18.95
N MET A 33 -0.67 -5.93 18.10
CA MET A 33 0.31 -6.98 18.42
C MET A 33 1.68 -6.55 17.92
N PHE A 34 2.68 -6.60 18.81
CA PHE A 34 4.06 -6.24 18.53
C PHE A 34 4.95 -7.48 18.45
N GLU A 35 5.86 -7.50 17.48
CA GLU A 35 6.93 -8.49 17.37
C GLU A 35 8.24 -7.87 16.89
N GLU A 36 9.36 -8.33 17.46
CA GLU A 36 10.68 -8.16 16.89
C GLU A 36 11.15 -9.50 16.35
N VAL A 37 11.59 -9.52 15.09
CA VAL A 37 11.92 -10.74 14.37
C VAL A 37 13.27 -10.67 13.69
N ALA A 38 14.01 -11.78 13.69
CA ALA A 38 15.22 -11.97 12.91
C ALA A 38 14.89 -12.76 11.65
N TYR A 39 15.18 -12.18 10.51
CA TYR A 39 15.02 -12.82 9.21
C TYR A 39 16.29 -13.57 8.82
N GLY A 40 16.12 -14.70 8.13
CA GLY A 40 17.20 -15.48 7.56
C GLY A 40 17.98 -14.71 6.47
N PRO A 41 18.97 -15.36 5.84
CA PRO A 41 19.88 -14.70 4.90
C PRO A 41 19.21 -14.20 3.63
N SER A 42 18.08 -14.76 3.25
CA SER A 42 17.27 -14.28 2.11
C SER A 42 15.87 -14.86 2.16
N GLY A 43 14.93 -14.18 1.53
CA GLY A 43 13.55 -14.66 1.42
C GLY A 43 12.68 -13.74 0.59
N ASN A 44 11.42 -14.11 0.44
CA ASN A 44 10.41 -13.34 -0.27
C ASN A 44 9.14 -13.27 0.57
N TRP A 45 8.35 -12.23 0.30
CA TRP A 45 6.98 -12.08 0.80
C TRP A 45 6.03 -11.75 -0.35
N ASP A 46 4.85 -12.34 -0.32
CA ASP A 46 3.77 -12.09 -1.27
C ASP A 46 2.44 -12.36 -0.57
N PHE A 47 1.82 -11.31 -0.03
CA PHE A 47 0.56 -11.42 0.69
C PHE A 47 -0.26 -10.12 0.64
N GLU A 48 -1.56 -10.25 0.86
CA GLU A 48 -2.45 -9.14 1.12
C GLU A 48 -2.47 -8.84 2.63
N ASN A 49 -2.15 -7.60 2.96
CA ASN A 49 -2.11 -7.14 4.35
C ASN A 49 -3.53 -6.94 4.91
N ARG A 50 -3.85 -7.56 6.04
CA ARG A 50 -5.19 -7.49 6.66
C ARG A 50 -5.30 -6.44 7.76
N CYS A 51 -4.17 -5.90 8.22
CA CYS A 51 -4.07 -5.00 9.35
C CYS A 51 -3.45 -3.67 8.93
N LEU A 52 -3.60 -2.63 9.76
CA LEU A 52 -2.68 -1.51 9.66
C LEU A 52 -1.35 -1.98 10.24
N HIS A 53 -0.33 -2.01 9.40
CA HIS A 53 0.97 -2.60 9.72
C HIS A 53 2.05 -1.53 9.72
N PHE A 54 2.77 -1.44 10.83
CA PHE A 54 3.97 -0.63 10.97
C PHE A 54 5.19 -1.54 11.06
N SER A 55 6.26 -1.18 10.38
CA SER A 55 7.52 -1.88 10.50
C SER A 55 8.70 -0.93 10.57
N ALA A 56 9.74 -1.36 11.30
CA ALA A 56 11.05 -0.70 11.34
C ALA A 56 12.14 -1.74 11.15
N LEU A 57 12.98 -1.54 10.13
CA LEU A 57 14.20 -2.33 9.94
C LEU A 57 15.32 -1.71 10.76
N LEU A 58 15.97 -2.54 11.58
CA LEU A 58 16.97 -2.09 12.54
C LEU A 58 18.39 -2.09 11.97
N ASN A 59 18.64 -2.91 10.94
CA ASN A 59 19.94 -3.04 10.31
C ASN A 59 19.84 -3.03 8.78
N PRO A 60 20.92 -2.64 8.09
CA PRO A 60 20.92 -2.58 6.63
C PRO A 60 20.75 -3.98 6.01
N ALA A 61 19.94 -4.07 4.97
CA ALA A 61 19.79 -5.25 4.13
C ALA A 61 19.57 -4.86 2.67
N ALA A 62 19.69 -5.80 1.75
CA ALA A 62 19.26 -5.57 0.38
C ALA A 62 17.80 -6.02 0.21
N HIS A 63 16.98 -5.12 -0.28
CA HIS A 63 15.56 -5.37 -0.54
C HIS A 63 15.24 -5.25 -2.02
N ARG A 64 14.21 -5.93 -2.44
CA ARG A 64 13.52 -5.67 -3.70
C ARG A 64 12.01 -5.57 -3.46
N ARG A 65 11.35 -4.68 -4.17
CA ARG A 65 9.89 -4.57 -4.19
C ARG A 65 9.38 -5.03 -5.55
N GLY A 66 8.32 -5.83 -5.54
CA GLY A 66 7.76 -6.41 -6.75
C GLY A 66 8.24 -7.83 -7.01
N GLY A 67 8.07 -8.31 -8.24
CA GLY A 67 8.40 -9.69 -8.61
C GLY A 67 9.90 -10.02 -8.57
N THR A 68 10.22 -11.28 -8.82
CA THR A 68 11.59 -11.84 -8.72
C THR A 68 12.62 -11.19 -9.64
N SER A 69 12.20 -10.50 -10.69
CA SER A 69 13.06 -9.76 -11.65
C SER A 69 13.41 -8.34 -11.20
N ALA A 70 12.83 -7.82 -10.12
CA ALA A 70 13.14 -6.48 -9.64
C ALA A 70 14.59 -6.41 -9.11
N PRO A 71 15.31 -5.28 -9.33
CA PRO A 71 16.69 -5.15 -8.86
C PRO A 71 16.76 -5.09 -7.34
N TRP A 72 17.82 -5.67 -6.78
CA TRP A 72 18.15 -5.54 -5.38
C TRP A 72 18.66 -4.12 -5.09
N LYS A 73 18.13 -3.49 -4.05
CA LYS A 73 18.60 -2.20 -3.55
C LYS A 73 19.02 -2.33 -2.09
N LYS A 74 20.16 -1.75 -1.74
CA LYS A 74 20.59 -1.67 -0.34
C LYS A 74 19.69 -0.67 0.37
N VAL A 75 19.06 -1.12 1.43
CA VAL A 75 18.18 -0.32 2.27
C VAL A 75 18.88 -0.09 3.61
N LEU A 76 19.00 1.17 4.01
CA LEU A 76 19.43 1.57 5.35
C LEU A 76 18.28 1.25 6.34
N PRO A 77 18.53 1.34 7.67
CA PRO A 77 17.44 1.31 8.63
C PRO A 77 16.30 2.22 8.18
N SER A 78 15.10 1.67 8.08
CA SER A 78 13.97 2.33 7.46
C SER A 78 12.67 1.93 8.15
N THR A 79 11.63 2.71 7.96
CA THR A 79 10.27 2.40 8.40
C THR A 79 9.36 2.16 7.21
N ALA A 80 8.33 1.34 7.41
CA ALA A 80 7.25 1.20 6.45
C ALA A 80 5.90 1.18 7.17
N VAL A 81 4.88 1.67 6.48
CA VAL A 81 3.48 1.62 6.92
C VAL A 81 2.66 1.08 5.77
N ALA A 82 1.89 0.02 6.03
CA ALA A 82 1.00 -0.59 5.05
C ALA A 82 -0.44 -0.56 5.56
N ALA A 83 -1.35 -0.03 4.77
CA ALA A 83 -2.77 -0.01 5.08
C ALA A 83 -3.41 -1.41 4.95
N PRO A 84 -4.57 -1.68 5.59
CA PRO A 84 -5.36 -2.86 5.29
C PRO A 84 -5.69 -2.95 3.78
N GLY A 85 -5.68 -4.16 3.22
CA GLY A 85 -5.90 -4.39 1.79
C GLY A 85 -4.69 -4.12 0.89
N ALA A 86 -3.55 -3.68 1.44
CA ALA A 86 -2.35 -3.46 0.63
C ALA A 86 -1.70 -4.79 0.22
N GLU A 87 -1.43 -4.96 -1.07
CA GLU A 87 -0.62 -6.08 -1.58
C GLU A 87 0.87 -5.82 -1.27
N ILE A 88 1.48 -6.71 -0.51
CA ILE A 88 2.89 -6.65 -0.12
C ILE A 88 3.65 -7.72 -0.88
N ARG A 89 4.47 -7.29 -1.85
CA ARG A 89 5.33 -8.17 -2.65
C ARG A 89 6.76 -7.68 -2.62
N GLY A 90 7.67 -8.60 -2.36
CA GLY A 90 9.07 -8.24 -2.32
C GLY A 90 9.98 -9.37 -1.86
N GLY A 91 11.19 -9.01 -1.46
CA GLY A 91 12.16 -9.94 -0.91
C GLY A 91 13.30 -9.21 -0.24
N TRP A 92 14.10 -9.99 0.47
CA TRP A 92 15.33 -9.51 1.12
C TRP A 92 16.51 -10.42 0.81
N ASN A 93 17.68 -9.83 0.88
CA ASN A 93 18.96 -10.53 0.80
C ASN A 93 19.92 -9.90 1.83
N GLY A 94 20.42 -10.71 2.73
CA GLY A 94 21.14 -10.31 3.92
C GLY A 94 20.31 -10.52 5.19
N ARG A 95 21.00 -10.89 6.29
CA ARG A 95 20.35 -11.02 7.60
C ARG A 95 19.84 -9.66 8.06
N MET A 96 18.60 -9.61 8.52
CA MET A 96 18.00 -8.39 9.03
C MET A 96 17.19 -8.67 10.30
N THR A 97 16.99 -7.61 11.08
CA THR A 97 16.07 -7.60 12.21
C THR A 97 15.04 -6.51 11.97
N GLY A 98 13.79 -6.84 12.18
CA GLY A 98 12.68 -5.92 12.03
C GLY A 98 11.75 -5.94 13.23
N ARG A 99 11.19 -4.79 13.54
CA ARG A 99 10.07 -4.61 14.46
C ARG A 99 8.80 -4.43 13.69
N HIS A 100 7.76 -5.09 14.14
CA HIS A 100 6.45 -5.08 13.50
C HIS A 100 5.38 -4.82 14.54
N LEU A 101 4.48 -3.90 14.22
CA LEU A 101 3.24 -3.69 14.96
C LEU A 101 2.07 -3.87 14.01
N HIS A 102 1.16 -4.74 14.38
CA HIS A 102 -0.04 -5.04 13.64
C HIS A 102 -1.25 -4.55 14.44
N VAL A 103 -2.06 -3.72 13.83
CA VAL A 103 -3.30 -3.19 14.41
C VAL A 103 -4.47 -3.74 13.60
N SER A 104 -5.23 -4.65 14.19
CA SER A 104 -6.37 -5.28 13.52
C SER A 104 -7.50 -4.27 13.24
N PRO A 105 -8.44 -4.57 12.33
CA PRO A 105 -9.62 -3.73 12.13
C PRO A 105 -10.43 -3.52 13.42
N GLY A 106 -10.49 -4.53 14.30
CA GLY A 106 -11.15 -4.41 15.61
C GLY A 106 -10.43 -3.46 16.57
N ASP A 107 -9.09 -3.49 16.58
CA ASP A 107 -8.29 -2.56 17.38
C ASP A 107 -8.35 -1.14 16.80
N LEU A 108 -8.37 -1.00 15.47
CA LEU A 108 -8.60 0.30 14.81
C LEU A 108 -9.95 0.87 15.19
N ALA A 109 -11.01 0.05 15.20
CA ALA A 109 -12.34 0.49 15.63
C ALA A 109 -12.35 0.97 17.10
N ALA A 110 -11.57 0.33 17.98
CA ALA A 110 -11.41 0.77 19.34
C ALA A 110 -10.71 2.14 19.44
N ILE A 111 -9.62 2.33 18.68
CA ILE A 111 -8.84 3.58 18.63
C ILE A 111 -9.65 4.71 17.97
N LEU A 112 -10.36 4.42 16.90
CA LEU A 112 -11.09 5.39 16.07
C LEU A 112 -12.58 5.53 16.48
N HIS A 113 -12.94 5.12 17.69
CA HIS A 113 -14.29 5.29 18.25
C HIS A 113 -15.42 4.68 17.40
N GLY A 114 -15.20 3.48 16.89
CA GLY A 114 -16.18 2.71 16.13
C GLY A 114 -15.94 2.65 14.62
N ASP A 115 -14.93 3.39 14.10
CA ASP A 115 -14.50 3.32 12.72
C ASP A 115 -13.39 2.25 12.58
N ASP A 116 -13.64 1.18 11.82
CA ASP A 116 -12.67 0.09 11.59
C ASP A 116 -11.51 0.48 10.65
N GLY A 117 -11.51 1.71 10.19
CA GLY A 117 -10.49 2.24 9.29
C GLY A 117 -10.61 1.76 7.83
N ALA A 118 -11.65 0.99 7.47
CA ALA A 118 -11.81 0.44 6.11
C ALA A 118 -11.97 1.54 5.05
N HIS A 119 -12.50 2.70 5.45
CA HIS A 119 -12.72 3.86 4.58
C HIS A 119 -11.73 5.00 4.84
N ARG A 120 -10.79 4.81 5.76
CA ARG A 120 -9.79 5.81 6.12
C ARG A 120 -8.56 5.72 5.22
N SER A 121 -8.01 6.86 4.89
CA SER A 121 -6.73 6.95 4.22
C SER A 121 -5.60 7.01 5.25
N PHE A 122 -4.59 6.20 5.04
CA PHE A 122 -3.38 6.20 5.85
C PHE A 122 -2.19 6.64 5.00
N ARG A 123 -1.34 7.48 5.56
CA ARG A 123 -0.07 7.85 4.95
C ARG A 123 0.86 6.63 4.95
N THR A 124 0.82 5.89 3.86
CA THR A 124 1.65 4.71 3.68
C THR A 124 3.07 5.12 3.34
N GLN A 125 4.04 4.40 3.90
CA GLN A 125 5.47 4.58 3.67
C GLN A 125 6.13 3.24 3.36
N GLY A 126 7.28 3.28 2.75
CA GLY A 126 8.05 2.07 2.45
C GLY A 126 9.01 2.35 1.31
N PHE A 127 8.63 1.98 0.10
CA PHE A 127 9.38 2.33 -1.10
C PHE A 127 8.64 3.44 -1.86
N ARG A 128 9.41 4.38 -2.39
CA ARG A 128 8.90 5.42 -3.28
C ARG A 128 8.47 4.81 -4.63
N GLU A 129 7.74 5.57 -5.44
CA GLU A 129 7.28 5.13 -6.77
C GLU A 129 8.46 4.76 -7.70
N ASP A 130 9.63 5.40 -7.52
CA ASP A 130 10.87 5.10 -8.23
C ASP A 130 11.59 3.84 -7.72
N GLY A 131 11.02 3.16 -6.71
CA GLY A 131 11.58 1.98 -6.08
C GLY A 131 12.71 2.27 -5.09
N GLU A 132 13.01 3.55 -4.81
CA GLU A 132 13.92 3.93 -3.74
C GLU A 132 13.25 3.78 -2.37
N PRO A 133 13.99 3.35 -1.32
CA PRO A 133 13.45 3.32 0.02
C PRO A 133 13.07 4.74 0.46
N ALA A 134 11.91 4.89 1.06
CA ALA A 134 11.55 6.13 1.71
C ALA A 134 12.49 6.40 2.89
N GLN A 135 12.73 7.67 3.18
CA GLN A 135 13.45 8.04 4.39
C GLN A 135 12.69 7.53 5.61
N ALA A 136 13.44 7.02 6.61
CA ALA A 136 12.82 6.53 7.84
C ALA A 136 11.98 7.63 8.51
N ASP A 137 10.75 7.29 8.88
CA ASP A 137 9.92 8.14 9.72
C ASP A 137 10.41 8.02 11.17
N LEU A 138 11.06 9.06 11.66
CA LEU A 138 11.64 9.07 13.01
C LEU A 138 10.57 8.92 14.09
N THR A 139 9.35 9.39 13.87
CA THR A 139 8.24 9.24 14.81
C THR A 139 7.81 7.77 14.91
N VAL A 140 7.62 7.12 13.76
CA VAL A 140 7.29 5.69 13.70
C VAL A 140 8.39 4.86 14.36
N SER A 141 9.66 5.14 14.04
CA SER A 141 10.80 4.44 14.65
C SER A 141 10.85 4.60 16.16
N ALA A 142 10.73 5.84 16.66
CA ALA A 142 10.80 6.14 18.09
C ALA A 142 9.64 5.49 18.89
N LEU A 143 8.42 5.51 18.35
CA LEU A 143 7.27 4.89 19.01
C LEU A 143 7.37 3.36 19.03
N LEU A 144 7.84 2.73 17.95
CA LEU A 144 8.12 1.30 17.93
C LEU A 144 9.25 0.91 18.91
N ASP A 145 10.28 1.77 19.06
CA ASP A 145 11.34 1.57 20.04
C ASP A 145 10.80 1.62 21.48
N LEU A 146 9.89 2.54 21.79
CA LEU A 146 9.26 2.63 23.10
C LEU A 146 8.39 1.41 23.39
N ILE A 147 7.59 0.95 22.43
CA ILE A 147 6.80 -0.29 22.57
C ILE A 147 7.72 -1.49 22.81
N ALA A 148 8.81 -1.61 22.04
CA ALA A 148 9.76 -2.72 22.22
C ALA A 148 10.34 -2.76 23.63
N ARG A 149 10.78 -1.62 24.17
CA ARG A 149 11.34 -1.51 25.52
C ARG A 149 10.31 -1.85 26.60
N ASP A 150 9.06 -1.41 26.42
CA ASP A 150 7.99 -1.73 27.36
C ASP A 150 7.70 -3.25 27.37
N VAL A 151 7.59 -3.87 26.18
CA VAL A 151 7.38 -5.32 26.06
C VAL A 151 8.57 -6.10 26.62
N GLU A 152 9.81 -5.70 26.34
CA GLU A 152 11.04 -6.30 26.88
C GLU A 152 11.09 -6.25 28.40
N ALA A 153 10.69 -5.11 28.98
CA ALA A 153 10.62 -4.94 30.43
C ALA A 153 9.42 -5.66 31.08
N GLY A 154 8.57 -6.31 30.31
CA GLY A 154 7.38 -7.01 30.78
C GLY A 154 6.18 -6.11 31.03
N SER A 155 6.12 -4.99 30.31
CA SER A 155 5.04 -3.97 30.34
C SER A 155 4.74 -3.43 31.74
N PRO A 156 5.74 -2.86 32.43
CA PRO A 156 5.60 -2.38 33.81
C PRO A 156 4.62 -1.22 33.95
N ALA A 157 4.42 -0.44 32.88
CA ALA A 157 3.49 0.67 32.85
C ALA A 157 2.04 0.23 32.58
N GLY A 158 1.83 -1.07 32.40
CA GLY A 158 0.51 -1.66 32.13
C GLY A 158 0.02 -1.43 30.69
N PRO A 159 -1.12 -2.03 30.34
CA PRO A 159 -1.62 -2.05 28.95
C PRO A 159 -1.97 -0.67 28.40
N THR A 160 -2.34 0.27 29.25
CA THR A 160 -2.73 1.64 28.87
C THR A 160 -1.56 2.44 28.25
N PHE A 161 -0.32 2.19 28.69
CA PHE A 161 0.85 2.86 28.13
C PHE A 161 1.05 2.47 26.65
N ALA A 162 1.06 1.18 26.36
CA ALA A 162 1.18 0.69 25.01
C ALA A 162 0.01 1.12 24.12
N GLU A 163 -1.22 1.14 24.65
CA GLU A 163 -2.41 1.65 23.97
C GLU A 163 -2.24 3.10 23.49
N HIS A 164 -1.70 3.97 24.34
CA HIS A 164 -1.43 5.36 23.96
C HIS A 164 -0.36 5.47 22.87
N LEU A 165 0.70 4.65 22.92
CA LEU A 165 1.74 4.63 21.88
C LEU A 165 1.18 4.13 20.54
N VAL A 166 0.35 3.08 20.55
CA VAL A 166 -0.31 2.59 19.33
C VAL A 166 -1.29 3.62 18.79
N SER A 167 -2.07 4.26 19.65
CA SER A 167 -2.99 5.35 19.26
C SER A 167 -2.24 6.53 18.64
N ALA A 168 -1.07 6.89 19.19
CA ALA A 168 -0.21 7.93 18.63
C ALA A 168 0.34 7.54 17.26
N LEU A 169 0.72 6.27 17.05
CA LEU A 169 1.14 5.77 15.72
C LEU A 169 0.02 5.85 14.70
N VAL A 170 -1.19 5.40 15.07
CA VAL A 170 -2.36 5.47 14.20
C VAL A 170 -2.68 6.92 13.84
N ALA A 171 -2.73 7.81 14.83
CA ALA A 171 -2.98 9.24 14.61
C ALA A 171 -1.91 9.90 13.73
N HIS A 172 -0.63 9.51 13.89
CA HIS A 172 0.47 10.04 13.09
C HIS A 172 0.34 9.72 11.60
N VAL A 173 -0.17 8.54 11.25
CA VAL A 173 -0.31 8.11 9.85
C VAL A 173 -1.71 8.29 9.29
N LEU A 174 -2.70 8.56 10.14
CA LEU A 174 -4.06 8.83 9.70
C LEU A 174 -4.08 10.13 8.90
N GLU A 175 -4.49 10.04 7.65
CA GLU A 175 -4.70 11.24 6.86
C GLU A 175 -5.98 11.95 7.34
N PRO A 176 -5.98 13.29 7.36
CA PRO A 176 -7.21 14.03 7.65
C PRO A 176 -8.33 13.52 6.76
N GLU A 177 -9.49 13.31 7.35
CA GLU A 177 -10.67 12.97 6.58
C GLU A 177 -10.85 14.02 5.48
N ALA A 178 -10.85 13.58 4.22
CA ALA A 178 -11.16 14.49 3.14
C ALA A 178 -12.52 15.15 3.49
N PRO A 179 -12.65 16.48 3.40
CA PRO A 179 -13.90 17.13 3.74
C PRO A 179 -15.03 16.38 3.01
N PRO A 180 -16.19 16.15 3.68
CA PRO A 180 -17.23 15.30 3.14
C PRO A 180 -17.51 15.70 1.70
N VAL A 181 -17.34 14.76 0.79
CA VAL A 181 -17.52 15.01 -0.64
C VAL A 181 -18.92 15.59 -0.79
N ARG A 182 -18.98 16.85 -1.12
CA ARG A 182 -20.27 17.51 -1.33
C ARG A 182 -21.03 16.64 -2.33
N SER A 183 -22.32 16.48 -2.16
CA SER A 183 -23.15 15.62 -3.04
C SER A 183 -22.93 15.91 -4.53
N GLY A 184 -22.57 17.15 -4.86
CA GLY A 184 -22.11 17.57 -6.19
C GLY A 184 -20.79 16.94 -6.62
N ASP A 185 -19.81 16.80 -5.71
CA ASP A 185 -18.48 16.24 -6.04
C ASP A 185 -18.55 14.71 -6.23
N ALA A 186 -19.36 14.01 -5.42
CA ALA A 186 -19.61 12.57 -5.62
C ALA A 186 -20.31 12.28 -6.94
N ARG A 187 -21.26 13.16 -7.35
CA ARG A 187 -21.89 13.07 -8.66
C ARG A 187 -20.89 13.36 -9.78
N LEU A 188 -20.04 14.36 -9.61
CA LEU A 188 -18.97 14.70 -10.54
C LEU A 188 -18.01 13.53 -10.76
N VAL A 189 -17.57 12.89 -9.68
CA VAL A 189 -16.69 11.70 -9.76
C VAL A 189 -17.35 10.60 -10.55
N ARG A 190 -18.59 10.22 -10.21
CA ARG A 190 -19.33 9.16 -10.94
C ARG A 190 -19.47 9.48 -12.42
N LEU A 191 -19.93 10.69 -12.77
CA LEU A 191 -20.06 11.10 -14.17
C LEU A 191 -18.72 11.06 -14.90
N THR A 192 -17.63 11.49 -14.24
CA THR A 192 -16.28 11.42 -14.80
C THR A 192 -15.84 9.97 -15.00
N GLU A 193 -16.11 9.09 -14.06
CA GLU A 193 -15.81 7.64 -14.16
C GLU A 193 -16.58 6.98 -15.30
N ASP A 194 -17.86 7.32 -15.47
CA ASP A 194 -18.72 6.82 -16.55
C ASP A 194 -18.18 7.24 -17.93
N ILE A 195 -17.82 8.52 -18.09
CA ILE A 195 -17.22 9.05 -19.33
C ILE A 195 -15.88 8.34 -19.63
N VAL A 196 -15.02 8.20 -18.61
CA VAL A 196 -13.74 7.50 -18.75
C VAL A 196 -13.95 6.04 -19.12
N ALA A 197 -14.87 5.34 -18.48
CA ALA A 197 -15.17 3.92 -18.77
C ALA A 197 -15.68 3.72 -20.20
N ALA A 198 -16.59 4.58 -20.65
CA ALA A 198 -17.18 4.51 -22.00
C ALA A 198 -16.14 4.74 -23.10
N ARG A 199 -15.17 5.65 -22.87
CA ARG A 199 -14.22 6.12 -23.90
C ARG A 199 -12.77 5.75 -23.61
N LEU A 200 -12.53 4.73 -22.78
CA LEU A 200 -11.19 4.37 -22.29
C LEU A 200 -10.21 3.99 -23.40
N GLY A 201 -10.72 3.38 -24.48
CA GLY A 201 -9.94 3.00 -25.67
C GLY A 201 -9.63 4.14 -26.64
N GLU A 202 -10.21 5.33 -26.42
CA GLU A 202 -10.07 6.48 -27.30
C GLU A 202 -8.97 7.42 -26.82
N ARG A 203 -8.60 8.39 -27.68
CA ARG A 203 -7.76 9.53 -27.27
C ARG A 203 -8.58 10.48 -26.38
N LEU A 204 -8.65 10.16 -25.09
CA LEU A 204 -9.41 10.93 -24.12
C LEU A 204 -8.57 12.09 -23.58
N LEU A 205 -8.98 13.32 -23.85
CA LEU A 205 -8.33 14.53 -23.35
C LEU A 205 -9.14 15.10 -22.17
N LEU A 206 -8.46 15.62 -21.17
CA LEU A 206 -9.13 16.23 -20.01
C LEU A 206 -10.09 17.36 -20.38
N ARG A 207 -9.78 18.11 -21.44
CA ARG A 207 -10.65 19.18 -21.94
C ARG A 207 -11.99 18.63 -22.48
N ASP A 208 -11.98 17.41 -23.05
CA ASP A 208 -13.20 16.83 -23.63
C ASP A 208 -14.12 16.36 -22.50
N ILE A 209 -13.56 15.76 -21.45
CA ILE A 209 -14.30 15.41 -20.23
C ILE A 209 -14.86 16.65 -19.54
N ALA A 210 -14.04 17.69 -19.40
CA ALA A 210 -14.45 18.94 -18.77
C ALA A 210 -15.60 19.61 -19.55
N ALA A 211 -15.51 19.66 -20.87
CA ALA A 211 -16.56 20.23 -21.73
C ALA A 211 -17.87 19.46 -21.61
N GLU A 212 -17.84 18.11 -21.58
CA GLU A 212 -19.02 17.25 -21.43
C GLU A 212 -19.70 17.46 -20.07
N LEU A 213 -18.92 17.78 -19.02
CA LEU A 213 -19.43 18.08 -17.68
C LEU A 213 -19.78 19.57 -17.47
N GLY A 214 -19.60 20.42 -18.47
CA GLY A 214 -19.84 21.87 -18.37
C GLY A 214 -18.85 22.58 -17.45
N LEU A 215 -17.62 22.06 -17.30
CA LEU A 215 -16.60 22.57 -16.38
C LEU A 215 -15.34 23.04 -17.11
N SER A 216 -14.57 23.90 -16.45
CA SER A 216 -13.21 24.17 -16.89
C SER A 216 -12.28 23.02 -16.48
N VAL A 217 -11.20 22.76 -17.25
CA VAL A 217 -10.19 21.74 -16.94
C VAL A 217 -9.59 21.91 -15.54
N PRO A 218 -9.21 23.14 -15.10
CA PRO A 218 -8.70 23.34 -13.75
C PRO A 218 -9.73 23.02 -12.65
N HIS A 219 -11.01 23.30 -12.88
CA HIS A 219 -12.07 22.98 -11.93
C HIS A 219 -12.24 21.45 -11.82
N LEU A 220 -12.43 20.76 -12.95
CA LEU A 220 -12.54 19.30 -12.99
C LEU A 220 -11.35 18.63 -12.27
N ALA A 221 -10.11 19.05 -12.59
CA ALA A 221 -8.91 18.46 -12.01
C ALA A 221 -8.83 18.66 -10.49
N ARG A 222 -9.18 19.85 -9.97
CA ARG A 222 -9.19 20.13 -8.53
C ARG A 222 -10.29 19.36 -7.81
N SER A 223 -11.53 19.42 -8.31
CA SER A 223 -12.66 18.75 -7.68
C SER A 223 -12.51 17.22 -7.70
N PHE A 224 -12.05 16.64 -8.83
CA PHE A 224 -11.78 15.21 -8.90
C PHE A 224 -10.69 14.78 -7.92
N ARG A 225 -9.57 15.54 -7.84
CA ARG A 225 -8.49 15.24 -6.90
C ARG A 225 -8.92 15.43 -5.45
N ALA A 226 -9.69 16.46 -5.14
CA ALA A 226 -10.23 16.68 -3.80
C ALA A 226 -11.15 15.54 -3.35
N ALA A 227 -11.95 15.02 -4.28
CA ALA A 227 -12.92 13.96 -3.97
C ALA A 227 -12.32 12.54 -3.96
N THR A 228 -11.22 12.30 -4.73
CA THR A 228 -10.66 10.94 -4.92
C THR A 228 -9.25 10.77 -4.37
N GLY A 229 -8.60 11.85 -3.95
CA GLY A 229 -7.19 11.85 -3.51
C GLY A 229 -6.16 11.73 -4.65
N ILE A 230 -6.57 11.35 -5.86
CA ILE A 230 -5.66 11.14 -7.01
C ILE A 230 -5.98 12.08 -8.18
N SER A 231 -5.00 12.37 -9.02
CA SER A 231 -5.26 13.17 -10.22
C SER A 231 -6.08 12.37 -11.23
N LEU A 232 -6.97 13.06 -11.99
CA LEU A 232 -7.76 12.43 -13.05
C LEU A 232 -6.89 11.74 -14.12
N HIS A 233 -5.72 12.30 -14.42
CA HIS A 233 -4.77 11.65 -15.33
C HIS A 233 -4.29 10.30 -14.77
N ARG A 234 -3.90 10.25 -13.49
CA ARG A 234 -3.47 9.01 -12.82
C ARG A 234 -4.60 7.98 -12.80
N PHE A 235 -5.82 8.40 -12.54
CA PHE A 235 -7.01 7.56 -12.59
C PHE A 235 -7.20 6.93 -13.98
N ILE A 236 -7.16 7.72 -15.06
CA ILE A 236 -7.30 7.23 -16.44
C ILE A 236 -6.20 6.21 -16.77
N VAL A 237 -4.95 6.52 -16.40
CA VAL A 237 -3.82 5.59 -16.65
C VAL A 237 -4.02 4.28 -15.90
N ALA A 238 -4.45 4.30 -14.65
CA ALA A 238 -4.73 3.09 -13.87
C ALA A 238 -5.83 2.25 -14.52
N ARG A 239 -6.93 2.86 -14.97
CA ARG A 239 -8.01 2.15 -15.69
C ARG A 239 -7.53 1.54 -17.02
N ARG A 240 -6.66 2.23 -17.76
CA ARG A 240 -6.04 1.70 -18.98
C ARG A 240 -5.14 0.50 -18.70
N ILE A 241 -4.34 0.55 -17.63
CA ILE A 241 -3.50 -0.57 -17.20
C ILE A 241 -4.37 -1.80 -16.89
N GLU A 242 -5.45 -1.64 -16.14
CA GLU A 242 -6.34 -2.76 -15.80
C GLU A 242 -7.02 -3.35 -17.05
N ARG A 243 -7.42 -2.52 -18.00
CA ARG A 243 -7.94 -3.00 -19.29
C ARG A 243 -6.87 -3.78 -20.09
N ALA A 244 -5.66 -3.24 -20.13
CA ALA A 244 -4.53 -3.91 -20.81
C ALA A 244 -4.20 -5.26 -20.17
N LYS A 245 -4.16 -5.34 -18.84
CA LYS A 245 -3.96 -6.59 -18.10
C LYS A 245 -5.01 -7.64 -18.44
N ARG A 246 -6.29 -7.27 -18.53
CA ARG A 246 -7.36 -8.17 -18.95
C ARG A 246 -7.16 -8.66 -20.39
N LEU A 247 -6.85 -7.74 -21.33
CA LEU A 247 -6.60 -8.12 -22.73
C LEU A 247 -5.39 -9.04 -22.87
N LEU A 248 -4.32 -8.78 -22.13
CA LEU A 248 -3.12 -9.61 -22.13
C LEU A 248 -3.40 -11.04 -21.63
N ARG A 249 -4.23 -11.20 -20.59
CA ARG A 249 -4.57 -12.52 -20.03
C ARG A 249 -5.58 -13.30 -20.87
N HIS A 250 -6.58 -12.62 -21.42
CA HIS A 250 -7.73 -13.29 -22.00
C HIS A 250 -7.74 -13.28 -23.52
N THR A 251 -6.73 -12.67 -24.17
CA THR A 251 -6.65 -12.61 -25.64
C THR A 251 -5.24 -12.89 -26.15
N ARG A 252 -5.14 -13.24 -27.43
CA ARG A 252 -3.85 -13.37 -28.13
C ARG A 252 -3.57 -12.17 -29.05
N LEU A 253 -4.22 -11.03 -28.82
CA LEU A 253 -4.03 -9.83 -29.62
C LEU A 253 -2.55 -9.41 -29.65
N PRO A 254 -2.05 -8.91 -30.79
CA PRO A 254 -0.74 -8.27 -30.86
C PRO A 254 -0.61 -7.14 -29.83
N LEU A 255 0.58 -6.89 -29.31
CA LEU A 255 0.79 -5.86 -28.28
C LEU A 255 0.39 -4.45 -28.75
N VAL A 256 0.53 -4.18 -30.06
CA VAL A 256 0.07 -2.92 -30.68
C VAL A 256 -1.45 -2.78 -30.52
N GLU A 257 -2.20 -3.84 -30.80
CA GLU A 257 -3.67 -3.85 -30.66
C GLU A 257 -4.10 -3.74 -29.19
N VAL A 258 -3.39 -4.42 -28.28
CA VAL A 258 -3.63 -4.27 -26.84
C VAL A 258 -3.40 -2.81 -26.42
N ALA A 259 -2.35 -2.15 -26.90
CA ALA A 259 -2.09 -0.75 -26.61
C ALA A 259 -3.25 0.13 -27.08
N LEU A 260 -3.64 0.01 -28.34
CA LEU A 260 -4.73 0.81 -28.93
C LEU A 260 -6.06 0.58 -28.19
N GLN A 261 -6.47 -0.67 -28.01
CA GLN A 261 -7.72 -1.00 -27.34
C GLN A 261 -7.75 -0.60 -25.86
N SER A 262 -6.58 -0.49 -25.22
CA SER A 262 -6.48 -0.01 -23.85
C SER A 262 -6.33 1.51 -23.74
N GLY A 263 -6.27 2.23 -24.88
CA GLY A 263 -6.16 3.68 -24.91
C GLY A 263 -4.73 4.22 -24.75
N PHE A 264 -3.70 3.37 -24.88
CA PHE A 264 -2.31 3.82 -24.97
C PHE A 264 -1.98 4.30 -26.37
N GLY A 265 -1.15 5.34 -26.49
CA GLY A 265 -0.79 5.90 -27.78
C GLY A 265 0.03 4.96 -28.67
N ASP A 266 0.83 4.10 -28.05
CA ASP A 266 1.69 3.14 -28.72
C ASP A 266 2.09 1.96 -27.80
N GLN A 267 2.73 0.95 -28.38
CA GLN A 267 3.22 -0.23 -27.66
C GLN A 267 4.30 0.11 -26.62
N SER A 268 5.13 1.12 -26.87
CA SER A 268 6.20 1.52 -25.96
C SER A 268 5.64 2.15 -24.71
N HIS A 269 4.58 2.95 -24.85
CA HIS A 269 3.85 3.54 -23.73
C HIS A 269 3.14 2.45 -22.90
N LEU A 270 2.43 1.51 -23.54
CA LEU A 270 1.86 0.33 -22.88
C LEU A 270 2.93 -0.44 -22.10
N SER A 271 4.06 -0.74 -22.75
CA SER A 271 5.12 -1.55 -22.13
C SER A 271 5.71 -0.91 -20.89
N ARG A 272 5.93 0.41 -20.93
CA ARG A 272 6.39 1.17 -19.76
C ARG A 272 5.36 1.14 -18.64
N ALA A 273 4.07 1.38 -18.96
CA ALA A 273 2.99 1.41 -17.97
C ALA A 273 2.78 0.04 -17.30
N ILE A 274 2.74 -1.04 -18.08
CA ILE A 274 2.61 -2.41 -17.53
C ILE A 274 3.82 -2.77 -16.69
N ARG A 275 5.05 -2.47 -17.16
CA ARG A 275 6.26 -2.77 -16.40
C ARG A 275 6.32 -1.99 -15.09
N GLN A 276 5.92 -0.73 -15.09
CA GLN A 276 5.85 0.10 -13.89
C GLN A 276 4.81 -0.43 -12.89
N ALA A 277 3.66 -0.91 -13.38
CA ALA A 277 2.57 -1.39 -12.53
C ALA A 277 2.76 -2.84 -12.03
N THR A 278 3.49 -3.69 -12.78
CA THR A 278 3.56 -5.14 -12.51
C THR A 278 4.98 -5.66 -12.32
N GLY A 279 5.99 -4.86 -12.61
CA GLY A 279 7.40 -5.30 -12.66
C GLY A 279 7.75 -6.15 -13.90
N MET A 280 6.78 -6.49 -14.74
CA MET A 280 6.93 -7.39 -15.89
C MET A 280 6.71 -6.67 -17.21
N THR A 281 7.33 -7.15 -18.27
CA THR A 281 6.96 -6.73 -19.63
C THR A 281 5.57 -7.28 -19.98
N PRO A 282 4.84 -6.68 -20.95
CA PRO A 282 3.55 -7.20 -21.40
C PRO A 282 3.61 -8.67 -21.87
N THR A 283 4.70 -9.08 -22.49
CA THR A 283 4.91 -10.46 -22.95
C THR A 283 5.08 -11.43 -21.78
N GLU A 284 5.87 -11.07 -20.77
CA GLU A 284 6.01 -11.84 -19.55
C GLU A 284 4.70 -11.93 -18.78
N TYR A 285 3.98 -10.80 -18.66
CA TYR A 285 2.68 -10.75 -18.00
C TYR A 285 1.64 -11.65 -18.67
N ARG A 286 1.62 -11.70 -20.01
CA ARG A 286 0.77 -12.60 -20.81
C ARG A 286 1.09 -14.07 -20.56
N ARG A 287 2.37 -14.42 -20.45
CA ARG A 287 2.82 -15.79 -20.26
C ARG A 287 2.54 -16.33 -18.86
N ASN A 288 2.53 -15.45 -17.86
CA ASN A 288 2.37 -15.81 -16.45
C ASN A 288 0.93 -15.67 -15.92
N GLY A 289 0.00 -15.25 -16.74
CA GLY A 289 -1.43 -15.11 -16.45
C GLY A 289 -2.28 -15.87 -17.43
#